data_53de8ed4a49bca135ef2b0969fecbceb
#
_entry.id   53de8ed4a49bca135ef2b0969fecbceb
#
_cell.length_a   1.000
_cell.length_b   1.000
_cell.length_c   1.000
_cell.angle_alpha   90.00
_cell.angle_beta   90.00
_cell.angle_gamma   90.00
#
_symmetry.space_group_name_H-M   'P 1'
#
loop_
_entity.id
_entity.type
_entity.pdbx_description
1 polymer ?
#
loop_
_entity_poly.entity_id
_entity_poly.type
_entity_poly.pdbx_seq_one_letter_code
_entity_poly.pdbx_strand_id
1 'polypeptide(L)'
;MNITNTASDISLLALQGLSVHARGGKVLLDGVSLSVRAGECRAVIGPNGSGKSSLLRTLVGELSPSSGQMLFQGKPLAQMGRQSRAQAVALLAQNDVADARLSVAQYVALGRIPYAGQENDSQQEQIVAQALADTGMQHLQQRRLGQLSGGEMQRAALARALAQTPQLLLLDEPTNHLDPLARASLLGQVKRKGIAVIAVLHDLALVAPFADSVAVIAQGRLVRWGKPEQVLASDCIGSVFGMESFVIPHPRTGRPFHIFDVPPNVL
;
A
#
# COMPACT_ATOMS: atom_id res chain seq x y z
N MET A 1 -11.31 -26.01 -14.23
CA MET A 1 -12.39 -25.72 -13.28
C MET A 1 -12.94 -24.35 -13.62
N ASN A 2 -14.15 -24.29 -14.20
CA ASN A 2 -14.82 -23.05 -14.58
C ASN A 2 -15.24 -22.28 -13.35
N ILE A 3 -14.67 -21.10 -13.16
CA ILE A 3 -15.15 -20.15 -12.14
C ILE A 3 -16.28 -19.36 -12.79
N THR A 4 -17.51 -19.78 -12.51
CA THR A 4 -18.72 -19.02 -12.81
C THR A 4 -18.70 -17.75 -11.95
N ASN A 5 -18.49 -16.62 -12.61
CA ASN A 5 -18.49 -15.28 -12.06
C ASN A 5 -19.94 -14.88 -11.74
N THR A 6 -20.35 -14.96 -10.48
CA THR A 6 -21.63 -14.41 -10.02
C THR A 6 -21.49 -12.88 -9.94
N ALA A 7 -22.34 -12.20 -10.67
CA ALA A 7 -22.43 -10.76 -10.83
C ALA A 7 -22.84 -10.04 -9.53
N SER A 8 -21.87 -9.75 -8.63
CA SER A 8 -22.01 -8.74 -7.54
C SER A 8 -20.70 -8.28 -6.91
N ASP A 9 -19.53 -8.70 -7.41
CA ASP A 9 -18.23 -8.30 -6.85
C ASP A 9 -17.43 -7.50 -7.89
N ILE A 10 -17.88 -6.28 -8.21
CA ILE A 10 -17.10 -5.39 -9.08
C ILE A 10 -15.83 -4.99 -8.31
N SER A 11 -14.68 -5.51 -8.73
CA SER A 11 -13.38 -5.13 -8.18
C SER A 11 -13.14 -3.65 -8.45
N LEU A 12 -12.67 -2.91 -7.42
CA LEU A 12 -12.21 -1.52 -7.59
C LEU A 12 -11.02 -1.44 -8.54
N LEU A 13 -10.05 -2.37 -8.36
CA LEU A 13 -8.88 -2.51 -9.21
C LEU A 13 -8.78 -3.97 -9.68
N ALA A 14 -8.51 -4.18 -10.97
CA ALA A 14 -8.15 -5.49 -11.51
C ALA A 14 -6.93 -5.38 -12.42
N LEU A 15 -5.96 -6.26 -12.21
CA LEU A 15 -4.79 -6.45 -13.06
C LEU A 15 -4.94 -7.77 -13.80
N GLN A 16 -4.70 -7.76 -15.09
CA GLN A 16 -4.86 -8.93 -15.96
C GLN A 16 -3.59 -9.12 -16.79
N GLY A 17 -2.79 -10.12 -16.42
CA GLY A 17 -1.56 -10.48 -17.11
C GLY A 17 -0.53 -9.34 -17.20
N LEU A 18 -0.44 -8.50 -16.16
CA LEU A 18 0.39 -7.30 -16.17
C LEU A 18 1.87 -7.65 -16.21
N SER A 19 2.56 -7.21 -17.26
CA SER A 19 4.01 -7.30 -17.37
C SER A 19 4.65 -5.92 -17.53
N VAL A 20 5.82 -5.74 -16.92
CA VAL A 20 6.56 -4.48 -16.93
C VAL A 20 8.04 -4.75 -17.09
N HIS A 21 8.66 -4.07 -18.05
CA HIS A 21 10.10 -4.12 -18.27
C HIS A 21 10.74 -2.75 -17.97
N ALA A 22 11.90 -2.78 -17.34
CA ALA A 22 12.73 -1.59 -17.18
C ALA A 22 13.41 -1.21 -18.51
N ARG A 23 13.89 0.02 -18.60
CA ARG A 23 14.80 0.43 -19.68
C ARG A 23 16.02 -0.51 -19.64
N GLY A 24 16.31 -1.18 -20.77
CA GLY A 24 17.35 -2.22 -20.86
C GLY A 24 16.85 -3.65 -20.76
N GLY A 25 15.52 -3.87 -20.75
CA GLY A 25 14.91 -5.20 -20.92
C GLY A 25 14.78 -6.03 -19.63
N LYS A 26 15.24 -5.55 -18.49
CA LYS A 26 15.06 -6.27 -17.21
C LYS A 26 13.58 -6.39 -16.89
N VAL A 27 13.13 -7.62 -16.65
CA VAL A 27 11.75 -7.91 -16.21
C VAL A 27 11.56 -7.42 -14.78
N LEU A 28 10.56 -6.57 -14.56
CA LEU A 28 10.15 -6.08 -13.25
C LEU A 28 8.90 -6.79 -12.76
N LEU A 29 7.94 -7.02 -13.68
CA LEU A 29 6.73 -7.82 -13.44
C LEU A 29 6.48 -8.71 -14.66
N ASP A 30 5.96 -9.91 -14.42
CA ASP A 30 5.70 -10.92 -15.45
C ASP A 30 4.34 -11.60 -15.21
N GLY A 31 3.35 -11.22 -16.00
CA GLY A 31 2.03 -11.83 -16.04
C GLY A 31 1.20 -11.69 -14.74
N VAL A 32 1.40 -10.63 -13.96
CA VAL A 32 0.73 -10.45 -12.67
C VAL A 32 -0.77 -10.22 -12.88
N SER A 33 -1.60 -11.07 -12.27
CA SER A 33 -3.07 -10.93 -12.24
C SER A 33 -3.54 -10.91 -10.79
N LEU A 34 -4.22 -9.84 -10.38
CA LEU A 34 -4.83 -9.70 -9.06
C LEU A 34 -5.97 -8.69 -9.10
N SER A 35 -6.88 -8.76 -8.13
CA SER A 35 -7.96 -7.78 -7.99
C SER A 35 -8.08 -7.32 -6.55
N VAL A 36 -8.54 -6.07 -6.34
CA VAL A 36 -8.79 -5.47 -5.03
C VAL A 36 -10.21 -4.91 -5.02
N ARG A 37 -10.97 -5.19 -3.98
CA ARG A 37 -12.33 -4.69 -3.77
C ARG A 37 -12.30 -3.33 -3.08
N ALA A 38 -13.38 -2.57 -3.20
CA ALA A 38 -13.56 -1.35 -2.41
C ALA A 38 -13.49 -1.68 -0.90
N GLY A 39 -12.73 -0.88 -0.14
CA GLY A 39 -12.54 -1.07 1.30
C GLY A 39 -11.60 -2.21 1.70
N GLU A 40 -11.10 -3.02 0.76
CA GLU A 40 -10.20 -4.13 1.05
C GLU A 40 -8.78 -3.64 1.36
N CYS A 41 -8.19 -4.13 2.45
CA CYS A 41 -6.77 -3.97 2.75
C CYS A 41 -5.99 -5.18 2.23
N ARG A 42 -5.18 -5.00 1.19
CA ARG A 42 -4.30 -6.04 0.64
C ARG A 42 -2.85 -5.78 1.01
N ALA A 43 -2.20 -6.76 1.61
CA ALA A 43 -0.76 -6.76 1.76
C ALA A 43 -0.08 -7.38 0.53
N VAL A 44 1.00 -6.77 0.08
CA VAL A 44 1.91 -7.31 -0.93
C VAL A 44 3.23 -7.60 -0.24
N ILE A 45 3.62 -8.88 -0.19
CA ILE A 45 4.86 -9.35 0.43
C ILE A 45 5.75 -10.05 -0.60
N GLY A 46 7.00 -10.26 -0.25
CA GLY A 46 7.98 -10.94 -1.12
C GLY A 46 9.41 -10.47 -0.86
N PRO A 47 10.41 -11.17 -1.35
CA PRO A 47 11.82 -10.81 -1.19
C PRO A 47 12.15 -9.42 -1.75
N ASN A 48 13.30 -8.86 -1.34
CA ASN A 48 13.79 -7.60 -1.89
C ASN A 48 14.05 -7.75 -3.41
N GLY A 49 13.70 -6.71 -4.17
CA GLY A 49 13.85 -6.74 -5.62
C GLY A 49 12.82 -7.61 -6.37
N SER A 50 11.81 -8.18 -5.70
CA SER A 50 10.81 -9.05 -6.34
C SER A 50 9.79 -8.35 -7.24
N GLY A 51 9.75 -6.99 -7.27
CA GLY A 51 8.85 -6.22 -8.13
C GLY A 51 7.72 -5.50 -7.40
N LYS A 52 7.63 -5.56 -6.05
CA LYS A 52 6.54 -4.95 -5.26
C LYS A 52 6.39 -3.45 -5.50
N SER A 53 7.45 -2.67 -5.34
CA SER A 53 7.42 -1.22 -5.60
C SER A 53 7.19 -0.91 -7.09
N SER A 54 7.67 -1.77 -8.00
CA SER A 54 7.39 -1.64 -9.43
C SER A 54 5.90 -1.78 -9.73
N LEU A 55 5.20 -2.68 -9.02
CA LEU A 55 3.74 -2.80 -9.10
C LEU A 55 3.06 -1.50 -8.71
N LEU A 56 3.41 -0.92 -7.54
CA LEU A 56 2.80 0.34 -7.08
C LEU A 56 3.09 1.50 -8.03
N ARG A 57 4.33 1.62 -8.50
CA ARG A 57 4.74 2.66 -9.46
C ARG A 57 4.04 2.52 -10.81
N THR A 58 3.70 1.31 -11.23
CA THR A 58 2.91 1.09 -12.44
C THR A 58 1.47 1.55 -12.24
N LEU A 59 0.88 1.32 -11.07
CA LEU A 59 -0.49 1.75 -10.76
C LEU A 59 -0.66 3.28 -10.78
N VAL A 60 0.35 4.03 -10.34
CA VAL A 60 0.32 5.50 -10.42
C VAL A 60 0.75 6.05 -11.79
N GLY A 61 1.23 5.18 -12.68
CA GLY A 61 1.62 5.55 -14.04
C GLY A 61 3.05 6.07 -14.20
N GLU A 62 3.92 5.83 -13.21
CA GLU A 62 5.36 6.11 -13.31
C GLU A 62 6.07 5.09 -14.22
N LEU A 63 5.57 3.85 -14.24
CA LEU A 63 6.02 2.80 -15.14
C LEU A 63 4.88 2.44 -16.09
N SER A 64 5.22 2.19 -17.35
CA SER A 64 4.26 1.76 -18.36
C SER A 64 4.25 0.24 -18.48
N PRO A 65 3.07 -0.41 -18.54
CA PRO A 65 2.98 -1.82 -18.84
C PRO A 65 3.60 -2.15 -20.21
N SER A 66 4.31 -3.28 -20.29
CA SER A 66 4.77 -3.86 -21.56
C SER A 66 3.68 -4.73 -22.19
N SER A 67 2.85 -5.38 -21.35
CA SER A 67 1.67 -6.15 -21.77
C SER A 67 0.68 -6.27 -20.62
N GLY A 68 -0.51 -6.82 -20.91
CA GLY A 68 -1.61 -6.92 -19.98
C GLY A 68 -2.38 -5.61 -19.81
N GLN A 69 -3.31 -5.58 -18.86
CA GLN A 69 -4.12 -4.39 -18.62
C GLN A 69 -4.42 -4.17 -17.13
N MET A 70 -4.68 -2.92 -16.81
CA MET A 70 -5.12 -2.47 -15.48
C MET A 70 -6.51 -1.86 -15.64
N LEU A 71 -7.48 -2.36 -14.88
CA LEU A 71 -8.85 -1.85 -14.87
C LEU A 71 -9.13 -1.22 -13.52
N PHE A 72 -9.67 -0.01 -13.53
CA PHE A 72 -10.16 0.69 -12.34
C PHE A 72 -11.67 0.88 -12.50
N GLN A 73 -12.47 0.31 -11.59
CA GLN A 73 -13.93 0.26 -11.70
C GLN A 73 -14.40 -0.26 -13.07
N GLY A 74 -13.73 -1.31 -13.57
CA GLY A 74 -14.03 -1.92 -14.87
C GLY A 74 -13.56 -1.15 -16.11
N LYS A 75 -12.98 0.06 -15.95
CA LYS A 75 -12.47 0.88 -17.07
C LYS A 75 -10.95 0.79 -17.16
N PRO A 76 -10.34 0.73 -18.36
CA PRO A 76 -8.89 0.73 -18.49
C PRO A 76 -8.25 1.94 -17.83
N LEU A 77 -7.34 1.72 -16.89
CA LEU A 77 -6.64 2.79 -16.15
C LEU A 77 -5.83 3.70 -17.10
N ALA A 78 -5.37 3.14 -18.22
CA ALA A 78 -4.67 3.89 -19.27
C ALA A 78 -5.55 4.94 -19.97
N GLN A 79 -6.88 4.78 -19.94
CA GLN A 79 -7.84 5.73 -20.51
C GLN A 79 -8.25 6.81 -19.50
N MET A 80 -7.89 6.68 -18.23
CA MET A 80 -8.14 7.73 -17.25
C MET A 80 -7.18 8.90 -17.49
N GLY A 81 -7.73 10.11 -17.54
CA GLY A 81 -6.94 11.33 -17.55
C GLY A 81 -6.01 11.40 -16.33
N ARG A 82 -4.85 12.06 -16.48
CA ARG A 82 -3.84 12.14 -15.42
C ARG A 82 -4.41 12.69 -14.09
N GLN A 83 -5.25 13.72 -14.17
CA GLN A 83 -5.92 14.32 -13.02
C GLN A 83 -6.89 13.34 -12.35
N SER A 84 -7.77 12.69 -13.12
CA SER A 84 -8.74 11.73 -12.59
C SER A 84 -8.04 10.53 -11.93
N ARG A 85 -6.93 10.05 -12.50
CA ARG A 85 -6.11 9.01 -11.87
C ARG A 85 -5.51 9.50 -10.55
N ALA A 86 -4.96 10.73 -10.52
CA ALA A 86 -4.40 11.31 -9.31
C ALA A 86 -5.47 11.59 -8.24
N GLN A 87 -6.73 11.81 -8.60
CA GLN A 87 -7.85 11.89 -7.64
C GLN A 87 -8.25 10.52 -7.10
N ALA A 88 -8.16 9.47 -7.92
CA ALA A 88 -8.60 8.12 -7.54
C ALA A 88 -7.56 7.33 -6.76
N VAL A 89 -6.26 7.51 -7.07
CA VAL A 89 -5.16 6.70 -6.53
C VAL A 89 -4.11 7.59 -5.90
N ALA A 90 -3.84 7.39 -4.61
CA ALA A 90 -2.75 8.05 -3.89
C ALA A 90 -1.62 7.06 -3.60
N LEU A 91 -0.38 7.55 -3.59
CA LEU A 91 0.81 6.78 -3.22
C LEU A 91 1.54 7.45 -2.06
N LEU A 92 1.78 6.68 -0.99
CA LEU A 92 2.81 6.96 -0.02
C LEU A 92 4.06 6.19 -0.46
N ALA A 93 5.02 6.90 -1.05
CA ALA A 93 6.26 6.32 -1.55
C ALA A 93 7.27 6.11 -0.41
N GLN A 94 8.16 5.13 -0.57
CA GLN A 94 9.22 4.83 0.40
C GLN A 94 10.17 6.02 0.62
N ASN A 95 10.50 6.75 -0.44
CA ASN A 95 11.37 7.92 -0.42
C ASN A 95 10.61 9.13 -0.94
N ASP A 96 9.93 9.83 -0.05
CA ASP A 96 9.26 11.08 -0.39
C ASP A 96 10.21 12.26 -0.11
N VAL A 97 10.79 12.79 -1.16
CA VAL A 97 11.68 13.95 -1.08
C VAL A 97 10.84 15.23 -1.10
N ALA A 98 10.53 15.74 0.08
CA ALA A 98 9.85 17.02 0.22
C ALA A 98 10.85 18.14 0.61
N ASP A 99 10.53 19.38 0.24
CA ASP A 99 11.31 20.54 0.67
C ASP A 99 11.19 20.69 2.20
N ALA A 100 12.33 20.53 2.89
CA ALA A 100 12.43 20.60 4.35
C ALA A 100 11.94 21.93 4.96
N ARG A 101 11.80 22.99 4.14
CA ARG A 101 11.34 24.32 4.55
C ARG A 101 9.83 24.43 4.65
N LEU A 102 9.08 23.57 3.98
CA LEU A 102 7.61 23.56 4.04
C LEU A 102 7.14 23.29 5.47
N SER A 103 6.05 23.94 5.88
CA SER A 103 5.32 23.51 7.07
C SER A 103 4.59 22.18 6.79
N VAL A 104 4.26 21.42 7.86
CA VAL A 104 3.46 20.19 7.76
C VAL A 104 2.14 20.48 7.04
N ALA A 105 1.44 21.56 7.37
CA ALA A 105 0.19 21.95 6.71
C ALA A 105 0.38 22.20 5.21
N GLN A 106 1.44 22.95 4.82
CA GLN A 106 1.76 23.19 3.41
C GLN A 106 2.06 21.90 2.67
N TYR A 107 2.83 21.00 3.28
CA TYR A 107 3.14 19.70 2.69
C TYR A 107 1.89 18.83 2.49
N VAL A 108 1.01 18.76 3.49
CA VAL A 108 -0.24 18.00 3.41
C VAL A 108 -1.17 18.58 2.35
N ALA A 109 -1.19 19.92 2.21
CA ALA A 109 -1.97 20.60 1.16
C ALA A 109 -1.52 20.25 -0.27
N LEU A 110 -0.27 19.78 -0.49
CA LEU A 110 0.15 19.25 -1.79
C LEU A 110 -0.72 18.06 -2.25
N GLY A 111 -1.33 17.31 -1.32
CA GLY A 111 -2.30 16.27 -1.64
C GLY A 111 -3.55 16.79 -2.35
N ARG A 112 -3.83 18.09 -2.29
CA ARG A 112 -4.98 18.72 -2.96
C ARG A 112 -4.69 19.20 -4.39
N ILE A 113 -3.44 19.12 -4.86
CA ILE A 113 -3.08 19.53 -6.23
C ILE A 113 -4.00 18.93 -7.31
N PRO A 114 -4.41 17.66 -7.26
CA PRO A 114 -5.31 17.09 -8.26
C PRO A 114 -6.70 17.75 -8.32
N TYR A 115 -7.07 18.54 -7.33
CA TYR A 115 -8.37 19.22 -7.20
C TYR A 115 -8.28 20.74 -7.47
N ALA A 116 -7.12 21.23 -7.90
CA ALA A 116 -6.92 22.65 -8.19
C ALA A 116 -7.98 23.16 -9.18
N GLY A 117 -8.67 24.24 -8.82
CA GLY A 117 -9.73 24.84 -9.62
C GLY A 117 -11.08 24.12 -9.59
N GLN A 118 -11.25 23.04 -8.83
CA GLN A 118 -12.51 22.30 -8.70
C GLN A 118 -13.24 22.56 -7.38
N GLU A 119 -12.51 22.89 -6.34
CA GLU A 119 -13.04 23.10 -4.98
C GLU A 119 -12.63 24.50 -4.49
N ASN A 120 -13.41 25.07 -3.58
CA ASN A 120 -13.07 26.33 -2.94
C ASN A 120 -12.01 26.14 -1.85
N ASP A 121 -11.32 27.22 -1.48
CA ASP A 121 -10.21 27.18 -0.52
C ASP A 121 -10.65 26.64 0.86
N SER A 122 -11.86 26.99 1.31
CA SER A 122 -12.39 26.52 2.61
C SER A 122 -12.58 25.00 2.63
N GLN A 123 -13.05 24.39 1.54
CA GLN A 123 -13.18 22.93 1.44
C GLN A 123 -11.80 22.26 1.46
N GLN A 124 -10.84 22.83 0.74
CA GLN A 124 -9.47 22.34 0.70
C GLN A 124 -8.82 22.39 2.09
N GLU A 125 -8.98 23.49 2.81
CA GLU A 125 -8.47 23.64 4.18
C GLU A 125 -9.10 22.64 5.16
N GLN A 126 -10.40 22.41 5.06
CA GLN A 126 -11.11 21.42 5.90
C GLN A 126 -10.59 20.01 5.66
N ILE A 127 -10.34 19.61 4.40
CA ILE A 127 -9.80 18.28 4.07
C ILE A 127 -8.37 18.14 4.62
N VAL A 128 -7.55 19.16 4.48
CA VAL A 128 -6.18 19.17 5.04
C VAL A 128 -6.22 19.06 6.57
N ALA A 129 -7.08 19.83 7.24
CA ALA A 129 -7.24 19.76 8.68
C ALA A 129 -7.71 18.38 9.15
N GLN A 130 -8.64 17.76 8.40
CA GLN A 130 -9.11 16.40 8.69
C GLN A 130 -7.98 15.37 8.50
N ALA A 131 -7.19 15.46 7.44
CA ALA A 131 -6.07 14.55 7.20
C ALA A 131 -4.99 14.66 8.30
N LEU A 132 -4.74 15.88 8.78
CA LEU A 132 -3.85 16.12 9.92
C LEU A 132 -4.41 15.50 11.22
N ALA A 133 -5.73 15.62 11.45
CA ALA A 133 -6.41 15.01 12.59
C ALA A 133 -6.30 13.48 12.56
N ASP A 134 -6.59 12.89 11.41
CA ASP A 134 -6.57 11.44 11.17
C ASP A 134 -5.21 10.79 11.47
N THR A 135 -4.13 11.56 11.29
CA THR A 135 -2.75 11.09 11.52
C THR A 135 -2.13 11.62 12.82
N GLY A 136 -2.90 12.38 13.62
CA GLY A 136 -2.43 12.98 14.88
C GLY A 136 -1.38 14.07 14.69
N MET A 137 -1.35 14.74 13.54
CA MET A 137 -0.35 15.75 13.18
C MET A 137 -0.81 17.20 13.40
N GLN A 138 -2.03 17.44 13.91
CA GLN A 138 -2.60 18.78 14.09
C GLN A 138 -1.69 19.72 14.91
N HIS A 139 -1.12 19.22 16.01
CA HIS A 139 -0.26 19.98 16.89
C HIS A 139 1.09 20.38 16.27
N LEU A 140 1.46 19.74 15.14
CA LEU A 140 2.69 19.99 14.39
C LEU A 140 2.46 20.74 13.07
N GLN A 141 1.24 21.16 12.76
CA GLN A 141 0.86 21.69 11.46
C GLN A 141 1.72 22.90 10.98
N GLN A 142 2.23 23.71 11.94
CA GLN A 142 3.10 24.86 11.63
C GLN A 142 4.60 24.52 11.67
N ARG A 143 4.97 23.31 12.15
CA ARG A 143 6.37 22.89 12.21
C ARG A 143 6.91 22.63 10.80
N ARG A 144 8.17 22.96 10.56
CA ARG A 144 8.85 22.65 9.28
C ARG A 144 9.17 21.17 9.19
N LEU A 145 9.08 20.59 7.98
CA LEU A 145 9.37 19.17 7.73
C LEU A 145 10.77 18.76 8.20
N GLY A 146 11.76 19.62 7.98
CA GLY A 146 13.15 19.36 8.42
C GLY A 146 13.36 19.29 9.94
N GLN A 147 12.32 19.58 10.75
CA GLN A 147 12.35 19.49 12.21
C GLN A 147 11.59 18.27 12.74
N LEU A 148 11.03 17.46 11.85
CA LEU A 148 10.27 16.27 12.22
C LEU A 148 11.21 15.08 12.45
N SER A 149 10.83 14.23 13.41
CA SER A 149 11.38 12.89 13.52
C SER A 149 10.94 12.02 12.33
N GLY A 150 11.63 10.91 12.06
CA GLY A 150 11.25 10.00 10.99
C GLY A 150 9.80 9.51 11.09
N GLY A 151 9.32 9.22 12.32
CA GLY A 151 7.94 8.80 12.54
C GLY A 151 6.92 9.91 12.33
N GLU A 152 7.26 11.17 12.68
CA GLU A 152 6.42 12.34 12.39
C GLU A 152 6.38 12.61 10.88
N MET A 153 7.51 12.49 10.18
CA MET A 153 7.56 12.63 8.73
C MET A 153 6.70 11.58 8.03
N GLN A 154 6.74 10.32 8.50
CA GLN A 154 5.91 9.25 7.94
C GLN A 154 4.41 9.52 8.14
N ARG A 155 4.01 10.03 9.31
CA ARG A 155 2.62 10.45 9.55
C ARG A 155 2.21 11.65 8.72
N ALA A 156 3.11 12.61 8.49
CA ALA A 156 2.85 13.74 7.60
C ALA A 156 2.68 13.28 6.14
N ALA A 157 3.51 12.32 5.68
CA ALA A 157 3.38 11.73 4.35
C ALA A 157 2.05 10.96 4.19
N LEU A 158 1.63 10.22 5.23
CA LEU A 158 0.30 9.59 5.23
C LEU A 158 -0.81 10.65 5.19
N ALA A 159 -0.71 11.73 5.97
CA ALA A 159 -1.68 12.83 5.94
C ALA A 159 -1.81 13.43 4.54
N ARG A 160 -0.69 13.66 3.84
CA ARG A 160 -0.69 14.15 2.46
C ARG A 160 -1.41 13.19 1.51
N ALA A 161 -1.14 11.88 1.62
CA ALA A 161 -1.80 10.88 0.79
C ALA A 161 -3.31 10.78 1.10
N LEU A 162 -3.72 10.91 2.37
CA LEU A 162 -5.14 10.93 2.77
C LEU A 162 -5.84 12.23 2.35
N ALA A 163 -5.13 13.37 2.38
CA ALA A 163 -5.67 14.64 1.89
C ALA A 163 -6.04 14.60 0.41
N GLN A 164 -5.47 13.69 -0.37
CA GLN A 164 -5.88 13.42 -1.75
C GLN A 164 -7.26 12.77 -1.86
N THR A 165 -7.89 12.35 -0.73
CA THR A 165 -9.21 11.67 -0.68
C THR A 165 -9.33 10.49 -1.67
N PRO A 166 -8.35 9.58 -1.69
CA PRO A 166 -8.28 8.53 -2.70
C PRO A 166 -9.32 7.44 -2.48
N GLN A 167 -9.70 6.75 -3.57
CA GLN A 167 -10.46 5.49 -3.50
C GLN A 167 -9.52 4.29 -3.28
N LEU A 168 -8.27 4.40 -3.76
CA LEU A 168 -7.21 3.41 -3.59
C LEU A 168 -5.96 4.08 -3.03
N LEU A 169 -5.52 3.64 -1.86
CA LEU A 169 -4.28 4.08 -1.23
C LEU A 169 -3.19 3.03 -1.42
N LEU A 170 -2.09 3.43 -2.00
CA LEU A 170 -0.90 2.62 -2.19
C LEU A 170 0.14 3.01 -1.15
N LEU A 171 0.68 2.02 -0.43
CA LEU A 171 1.68 2.22 0.61
C LEU A 171 2.94 1.42 0.28
N ASP A 172 4.04 2.10 -0.01
CA ASP A 172 5.33 1.45 -0.27
C ASP A 172 6.19 1.49 1.00
N GLU A 173 6.22 0.36 1.73
CA GLU A 173 6.96 0.18 2.98
C GLU A 173 6.65 1.27 4.04
N PRO A 174 5.37 1.50 4.37
CA PRO A 174 4.95 2.63 5.20
C PRO A 174 5.45 2.56 6.65
N THR A 175 5.98 1.43 7.06
CA THR A 175 6.39 1.15 8.45
C THR A 175 7.89 1.24 8.68
N ASN A 176 8.67 1.59 7.65
CA ASN A 176 10.11 1.75 7.78
C ASN A 176 10.46 2.89 8.75
N HIS A 177 11.53 2.71 9.51
CA HIS A 177 12.03 3.68 10.50
C HIS A 177 11.06 4.01 11.65
N LEU A 178 9.98 3.23 11.81
CA LEU A 178 9.05 3.35 12.93
C LEU A 178 9.35 2.29 14.00
N ASP A 179 9.13 2.65 15.27
CA ASP A 179 9.11 1.67 16.35
C ASP A 179 7.89 0.73 16.22
N PRO A 180 7.90 -0.45 16.88
CA PRO A 180 6.85 -1.46 16.71
C PRO A 180 5.43 -0.96 16.99
N LEU A 181 5.24 -0.09 18.00
CA LEU A 181 3.93 0.47 18.34
C LEU A 181 3.47 1.47 17.28
N ALA A 182 4.36 2.33 16.80
CA ALA A 182 4.06 3.30 15.74
C ALA A 182 3.70 2.60 14.42
N ARG A 183 4.37 1.47 14.06
CA ARG A 183 4.02 0.65 12.90
C ARG A 183 2.58 0.15 12.96
N ALA A 184 2.22 -0.49 14.06
CA ALA A 184 0.87 -1.03 14.27
C ALA A 184 -0.18 0.09 14.29
N SER A 185 0.12 1.21 14.94
CA SER A 185 -0.76 2.38 15.01
C SER A 185 -1.04 2.97 13.63
N LEU A 186 0.00 3.17 12.79
CA LEU A 186 -0.13 3.71 11.43
C LEU A 186 -1.01 2.81 10.56
N LEU A 187 -0.75 1.51 10.53
CA LEU A 187 -1.56 0.56 9.76
C LEU A 187 -3.00 0.49 10.29
N GLY A 188 -3.20 0.57 11.61
CA GLY A 188 -4.53 0.66 12.22
C GLY A 188 -5.28 1.93 11.83
N GLN A 189 -4.61 3.09 11.74
CA GLN A 189 -5.21 4.34 11.24
C GLN A 189 -5.67 4.20 9.79
N VAL A 190 -4.83 3.62 8.92
CA VAL A 190 -5.18 3.37 7.52
C VAL A 190 -6.39 2.44 7.41
N LYS A 191 -6.39 1.30 8.12
CA LYS A 191 -7.49 0.32 8.07
C LYS A 191 -8.83 0.92 8.50
N ARG A 192 -8.83 1.79 9.51
CA ARG A 192 -10.06 2.49 9.97
C ARG A 192 -10.66 3.45 8.95
N LYS A 193 -9.91 3.86 7.91
CA LYS A 193 -10.45 4.71 6.85
C LYS A 193 -11.46 4.01 5.94
N GLY A 194 -11.47 2.69 5.91
CA GLY A 194 -12.40 1.91 5.08
C GLY A 194 -12.23 2.11 3.57
N ILE A 195 -11.11 2.69 3.14
CA ILE A 195 -10.74 2.80 1.72
C ILE A 195 -9.98 1.55 1.27
N ALA A 196 -9.95 1.30 -0.04
CA ALA A 196 -9.12 0.22 -0.57
C ALA A 196 -7.63 0.55 -0.40
N VAL A 197 -6.85 -0.44 0.03
CA VAL A 197 -5.42 -0.28 0.28
C VAL A 197 -4.61 -1.41 -0.35
N ILE A 198 -3.51 -1.09 -1.00
CA ILE A 198 -2.43 -2.03 -1.31
C ILE A 198 -1.19 -1.57 -0.55
N ALA A 199 -0.73 -2.38 0.40
CA ALA A 199 0.45 -2.07 1.21
C ALA A 199 1.57 -3.08 0.97
N VAL A 200 2.73 -2.61 0.56
CA VAL A 200 3.96 -3.40 0.56
C VAL A 200 4.47 -3.45 2.00
N LEU A 201 4.53 -4.65 2.56
CA LEU A 201 4.97 -4.88 3.94
C LEU A 201 6.18 -5.82 3.97
N HIS A 202 7.19 -5.48 4.77
CA HIS A 202 8.35 -6.34 5.05
C HIS A 202 8.20 -7.09 6.37
N ASP A 203 7.52 -6.51 7.34
CA ASP A 203 7.27 -7.12 8.64
C ASP A 203 6.08 -8.08 8.55
N LEU A 204 6.39 -9.38 8.43
CA LEU A 204 5.37 -10.44 8.29
C LEU A 204 4.41 -10.50 9.48
N ALA A 205 4.86 -10.10 10.69
CA ALA A 205 4.02 -10.09 11.88
C ALA A 205 2.87 -9.07 11.79
N LEU A 206 3.03 -8.01 10.97
CA LEU A 206 2.00 -7.00 10.75
C LEU A 206 1.00 -7.38 9.66
N VAL A 207 1.28 -8.40 8.85
CA VAL A 207 0.45 -8.76 7.70
C VAL A 207 -0.92 -9.26 8.13
N ALA A 208 -0.99 -10.27 9.00
CA ALA A 208 -2.26 -10.86 9.43
C ALA A 208 -3.17 -9.87 10.19
N PRO A 209 -2.66 -9.00 11.10
CA PRO A 209 -3.50 -7.99 11.76
C PRO A 209 -4.04 -6.91 10.81
N PHE A 210 -3.29 -6.60 9.75
CA PHE A 210 -3.64 -5.52 8.83
C PHE A 210 -4.50 -5.99 7.66
N ALA A 211 -4.12 -7.07 6.96
CA ALA A 211 -4.63 -7.40 5.65
C ALA A 211 -5.88 -8.30 5.69
N ASP A 212 -6.82 -8.03 4.80
CA ASP A 212 -7.94 -8.92 4.51
C ASP A 212 -7.53 -10.01 3.50
N SER A 213 -6.52 -9.69 2.66
CA SER A 213 -5.90 -10.62 1.72
C SER A 213 -4.42 -10.29 1.52
N VAL A 214 -3.65 -11.27 1.10
CA VAL A 214 -2.20 -11.18 0.88
C VAL A 214 -1.86 -11.65 -0.52
N ALA A 215 -0.96 -10.93 -1.19
CA ALA A 215 -0.36 -11.33 -2.45
C ALA A 215 1.16 -11.46 -2.27
N VAL A 216 1.74 -12.58 -2.72
CA VAL A 216 3.17 -12.84 -2.65
C VAL A 216 3.78 -12.65 -4.03
N ILE A 217 4.70 -11.72 -4.15
CA ILE A 217 5.44 -11.49 -5.39
C ILE A 217 6.88 -11.98 -5.23
N ALA A 218 7.29 -12.89 -6.11
CA ALA A 218 8.66 -13.37 -6.19
C ALA A 218 9.11 -13.35 -7.66
N GLN A 219 10.31 -12.82 -7.92
CA GLN A 219 10.90 -12.73 -9.27
C GLN A 219 9.96 -12.10 -10.32
N GLY A 220 9.23 -11.05 -9.94
CA GLY A 220 8.27 -10.36 -10.80
C GLY A 220 6.92 -11.04 -10.98
N ARG A 221 6.70 -12.21 -10.40
CA ARG A 221 5.47 -13.01 -10.57
C ARG A 221 4.65 -13.08 -9.30
N LEU A 222 3.33 -13.15 -9.46
CA LEU A 222 2.43 -13.47 -8.35
C LEU A 222 2.48 -14.99 -8.12
N VAL A 223 3.14 -15.42 -7.03
CA VAL A 223 3.36 -16.84 -6.74
C VAL A 223 2.29 -17.43 -5.83
N ARG A 224 1.68 -16.61 -4.98
CA ARG A 224 0.60 -17.01 -4.07
C ARG A 224 -0.30 -15.81 -3.77
N TRP A 225 -1.59 -16.06 -3.56
CA TRP A 225 -2.50 -15.06 -3.01
C TRP A 225 -3.65 -15.74 -2.27
N GLY A 226 -4.25 -15.05 -1.31
CA GLY A 226 -5.35 -15.58 -0.50
C GLY A 226 -5.50 -14.85 0.83
N LYS A 227 -6.23 -15.47 1.75
CA LYS A 227 -6.34 -14.98 3.13
C LYS A 227 -4.99 -15.09 3.85
N PRO A 228 -4.72 -14.23 4.86
CA PRO A 228 -3.47 -14.27 5.61
C PRO A 228 -3.11 -15.66 6.13
N GLU A 229 -4.09 -16.40 6.67
CA GLU A 229 -3.88 -17.74 7.26
C GLU A 229 -3.37 -18.77 6.22
N GLN A 230 -3.78 -18.60 4.96
CA GLN A 230 -3.39 -19.47 3.85
C GLN A 230 -2.03 -19.13 3.27
N VAL A 231 -1.73 -17.82 3.22
CA VAL A 231 -0.51 -17.32 2.57
C VAL A 231 0.68 -17.30 3.53
N LEU A 232 0.43 -17.04 4.81
CA LEU A 232 1.47 -17.04 5.85
C LEU A 232 1.76 -18.46 6.40
N ALA A 233 1.21 -19.50 5.79
CA ALA A 233 1.49 -20.88 6.14
C ALA A 233 2.94 -21.28 5.82
N SER A 234 3.46 -22.28 6.53
CA SER A 234 4.86 -22.70 6.50
C SER A 234 5.37 -23.06 5.09
N ASP A 235 4.52 -23.69 4.26
CA ASP A 235 4.87 -24.07 2.89
C ASP A 235 5.20 -22.86 1.99
N CYS A 236 4.41 -21.80 2.11
CA CYS A 236 4.62 -20.57 1.34
C CYS A 236 5.79 -19.76 1.91
N ILE A 237 5.83 -19.55 3.22
CA ILE A 237 6.89 -18.76 3.88
C ILE A 237 8.24 -19.45 3.71
N GLY A 238 8.31 -20.78 3.86
CA GLY A 238 9.53 -21.55 3.64
C GLY A 238 10.05 -21.46 2.21
N SER A 239 9.16 -21.65 1.23
CA SER A 239 9.57 -21.64 -0.19
C SER A 239 9.99 -20.26 -0.72
N VAL A 240 9.40 -19.17 -0.20
CA VAL A 240 9.63 -17.81 -0.71
C VAL A 240 10.67 -17.05 0.10
N PHE A 241 10.66 -17.21 1.44
CA PHE A 241 11.50 -16.42 2.34
C PHE A 241 12.60 -17.25 3.02
N GLY A 242 12.55 -18.60 2.91
CA GLY A 242 13.48 -19.48 3.60
C GLY A 242 13.31 -19.49 5.12
N MET A 243 12.13 -19.09 5.62
CA MET A 243 11.81 -18.99 7.04
C MET A 243 10.78 -20.07 7.43
N GLU A 244 10.77 -20.44 8.70
CA GLU A 244 9.70 -21.25 9.27
C GLU A 244 8.54 -20.35 9.73
N SER A 245 7.31 -20.87 9.64
CA SER A 245 6.11 -20.17 10.11
C SER A 245 5.27 -21.10 10.97
N PHE A 246 4.89 -20.63 12.15
CA PHE A 246 4.06 -21.34 13.10
C PHE A 246 2.87 -20.49 13.48
N VAL A 247 1.74 -21.14 13.79
CA VAL A 247 0.55 -20.47 14.32
C VAL A 247 0.27 -21.01 15.71
N ILE A 248 0.26 -20.14 16.70
CA ILE A 248 -0.10 -20.46 18.08
C ILE A 248 -1.27 -19.61 18.54
N PRO A 249 -2.08 -20.05 19.49
CA PRO A 249 -3.09 -19.20 20.09
C PRO A 249 -2.41 -18.12 20.95
N HIS A 250 -2.80 -16.87 20.75
CA HIS A 250 -2.32 -15.78 21.57
C HIS A 250 -2.74 -15.99 23.03
N PRO A 251 -1.81 -15.95 24.02
CA PRO A 251 -2.07 -16.42 25.40
C PRO A 251 -3.17 -15.65 26.14
N ARG A 252 -3.45 -14.40 25.76
CA ARG A 252 -4.49 -13.59 26.40
C ARG A 252 -5.81 -13.57 25.62
N THR A 253 -5.79 -13.69 24.29
CA THR A 253 -6.97 -13.46 23.44
C THR A 253 -7.45 -14.70 22.72
N GLY A 254 -6.66 -15.79 22.69
CA GLY A 254 -6.94 -17.02 21.93
C GLY A 254 -6.87 -16.85 20.40
N ARG A 255 -6.63 -15.65 19.89
CA ARG A 255 -6.55 -15.40 18.44
C ARG A 255 -5.33 -16.09 17.84
N PRO A 256 -5.37 -16.55 16.58
CA PRO A 256 -4.20 -17.05 15.87
C PRO A 256 -3.09 -15.99 15.85
N PHE A 257 -1.89 -16.38 16.27
CA PHE A 257 -0.71 -15.53 16.27
C PHE A 257 0.38 -16.21 15.45
N HIS A 258 0.83 -15.55 14.38
CA HIS A 258 1.88 -16.06 13.51
C HIS A 258 3.26 -15.75 14.09
N ILE A 259 4.10 -16.75 14.17
CA ILE A 259 5.52 -16.66 14.55
C ILE A 259 6.33 -17.02 13.31
N PHE A 260 7.37 -16.25 13.04
CA PHE A 260 8.30 -16.48 11.94
C PHE A 260 9.69 -16.66 12.54
N ASP A 261 10.37 -17.74 12.15
CA ASP A 261 11.68 -18.08 12.67
C ASP A 261 12.66 -18.36 11.53
N VAL A 262 13.93 -18.12 11.81
CA VAL A 262 15.02 -18.42 10.87
C VAL A 262 15.53 -19.81 11.19
N PRO A 263 15.59 -20.74 10.21
CA PRO A 263 16.09 -22.07 10.45
C PRO A 263 17.53 -22.04 11.02
N PRO A 264 17.85 -22.91 11.99
CA PRO A 264 19.15 -22.91 12.68
C PRO A 264 20.36 -23.04 11.76
N ASN A 265 20.19 -23.64 10.58
CA ASN A 265 21.25 -23.81 9.58
C ASN A 265 21.56 -22.53 8.75
N VAL A 266 20.83 -21.44 8.97
CA VAL A 266 21.04 -20.14 8.32
C VAL A 266 21.80 -19.17 9.24
N LEU A 267 21.78 -19.43 10.56
CA LEU A 267 22.52 -18.69 11.59
C LEU A 267 23.91 -19.31 11.80
#